data_cc48c59c4b0ab51491f083202c95d524
#
_entry.id   cc48c59c4b0ab51491f083202c95d524
#
_cell.length_a   1.000
_cell.length_b   1.000
_cell.length_c   1.000
_cell.angle_alpha   90.00
_cell.angle_beta   90.00
_cell.angle_gamma   90.00
#
_symmetry.space_group_name_H-M   'P 1'
#
loop_
_entity.id
_entity.type
_entity.pdbx_description
1 polymer ?
#
loop_
_entity_poly.entity_id
_entity_poly.type
_entity_poly.pdbx_seq_one_letter_code
_entity_poly.pdbx_strand_id
1 'polypeptide(L)'
;MKALGLRTLSVKFGRRNALGAAFGIVATLLAGQAAAEGKIRIAQQFGISYLILDVVRDQKLVEKHGKEAGVDIEVEWASISGATAMNEALLANNLDIVSAGVPPALTMWDRTKGDVKLVAALGSLPNYLLTTNPSVHTLKDFSDKDRIAVPAAGVGFQSRTLQIEAAKLFGADNFQKLDQISISLPHPDATASLISGGTEVNSHFSSAPFYYQALQGNKAVHKVISSYDILGGPATFNVVYTSTAFHDENPKTYAAFYAALREAADWISANKQKAAETFIRQQGSKLSPQLVLDIINDPENDFTIVPQNTFVYAAELHKLGVLKNEAGSWKDYFFPEAYDENGS
;
A
#
# COMPACT_ATOMS: atom_id res chain seq x y z
N MET A 1 37.48 -14.36 82.57
CA MET A 1 37.23 -13.97 81.18
C MET A 1 35.84 -13.40 81.12
N LYS A 2 35.76 -12.11 80.80
CA LYS A 2 34.57 -11.25 81.03
C LYS A 2 33.55 -11.37 79.92
N ALA A 3 32.28 -11.66 80.27
CA ALA A 3 31.13 -11.59 79.37
C ALA A 3 30.52 -10.18 79.45
N LEU A 4 30.37 -9.51 78.34
CA LEU A 4 29.73 -8.19 78.23
C LEU A 4 28.26 -8.40 77.88
N GLY A 5 27.38 -7.86 78.70
CA GLY A 5 25.91 -7.95 78.49
C GLY A 5 25.40 -6.93 77.49
N LEU A 6 24.50 -7.37 76.64
CA LEU A 6 23.67 -6.53 75.73
C LEU A 6 22.43 -6.04 76.49
N ARG A 7 22.32 -4.72 76.64
CA ARG A 7 21.09 -4.06 77.07
C ARG A 7 20.12 -3.88 75.89
N THR A 8 18.97 -4.49 75.99
CA THR A 8 17.85 -4.25 75.04
C THR A 8 17.12 -2.96 75.44
N LEU A 9 17.11 -2.00 74.51
CA LEU A 9 16.24 -0.82 74.63
C LEU A 9 14.90 -1.14 73.91
N SER A 10 13.81 -1.22 74.65
CA SER A 10 12.46 -1.32 74.13
C SER A 10 11.94 0.09 73.85
N VAL A 11 11.75 0.41 72.57
CA VAL A 11 11.04 1.63 72.14
C VAL A 11 9.56 1.26 71.90
N LYS A 12 8.66 1.83 72.74
CA LYS A 12 7.23 1.76 72.57
C LYS A 12 6.83 2.71 71.44
N PHE A 13 6.43 2.18 70.26
CA PHE A 13 5.79 2.94 69.19
C PHE A 13 4.27 3.05 69.48
N GLY A 14 3.82 4.29 69.66
CA GLY A 14 2.41 4.63 69.84
C GLY A 14 1.58 4.40 68.54
N ARG A 15 0.52 3.66 68.70
CA ARG A 15 -0.51 3.44 67.68
C ARG A 15 -1.42 4.68 67.49
N ARG A 16 -0.95 5.66 66.75
CA ARG A 16 -1.81 6.73 66.21
C ARG A 16 -0.99 7.49 65.19
N ASN A 17 -1.22 7.23 63.89
CA ASN A 17 -0.95 8.03 62.67
C ASN A 17 -0.50 7.18 61.49
N ALA A 18 -1.17 6.04 61.21
CA ALA A 18 -0.86 5.18 60.04
C ALA A 18 -2.04 5.10 59.07
N LEU A 19 -2.89 6.14 58.99
CA LEU A 19 -4.03 6.16 58.05
C LEU A 19 -4.00 7.31 57.01
N GLY A 20 -2.91 8.07 56.94
CA GLY A 20 -2.81 9.21 56.04
C GLY A 20 -1.87 9.06 54.83
N ALA A 21 -1.11 7.98 54.75
CA ALA A 21 -0.04 7.86 53.74
C ALA A 21 -0.32 6.81 52.62
N ALA A 22 -1.44 6.11 52.68
CA ALA A 22 -1.77 5.05 51.66
C ALA A 22 -2.64 5.52 50.49
N PHE A 23 -3.12 6.76 50.46
CA PHE A 23 -3.96 7.28 49.37
C PHE A 23 -3.20 8.16 48.38
N GLY A 24 -1.92 8.43 48.57
CA GLY A 24 -1.11 9.29 47.70
C GLY A 24 -0.25 8.56 46.65
N ILE A 25 -0.16 7.23 46.67
CA ILE A 25 0.79 6.48 45.82
C ILE A 25 0.08 5.71 44.70
N VAL A 26 -1.26 5.60 44.71
CA VAL A 26 -2.01 4.89 43.67
C VAL A 26 -2.42 5.78 42.47
N ALA A 27 -2.28 7.09 42.59
CA ALA A 27 -2.66 8.01 41.51
C ALA A 27 -1.53 8.33 40.49
N THR A 28 -0.30 7.82 40.72
CA THR A 28 0.86 8.09 39.82
C THR A 28 1.31 6.91 38.98
N LEU A 29 0.59 5.78 38.97
CA LEU A 29 0.94 4.61 38.17
C LEU A 29 0.00 4.39 36.96
N LEU A 30 -0.90 5.34 36.66
CA LEU A 30 -1.75 5.36 35.45
C LEU A 30 -1.33 6.46 34.45
N ALA A 31 -0.15 7.07 34.61
CA ALA A 31 0.54 7.63 33.47
C ALA A 31 1.13 6.43 32.70
N GLY A 32 0.24 5.63 32.08
CA GLY A 32 0.60 4.68 31.06
C GLY A 32 1.51 5.44 30.10
N GLN A 33 2.64 4.84 29.76
CA GLN A 33 3.49 5.31 28.70
C GLN A 33 2.58 5.63 27.51
N ALA A 34 2.23 6.90 27.33
CA ALA A 34 1.89 7.40 26.02
C ALA A 34 3.15 7.11 25.21
N ALA A 35 3.16 6.00 24.46
CA ALA A 35 4.12 5.83 23.40
C ALA A 35 4.13 7.18 22.69
N ALA A 36 5.32 7.76 22.52
CA ALA A 36 5.41 9.10 21.96
C ALA A 36 4.90 9.03 20.54
N GLU A 37 3.59 9.33 20.36
CA GLU A 37 3.04 9.57 19.03
C GLU A 37 3.89 10.65 18.36
N GLY A 38 4.01 10.62 17.05
CA GLY A 38 4.71 11.67 16.34
C GLY A 38 5.82 11.16 15.43
N LYS A 39 5.86 9.86 15.17
CA LYS A 39 6.71 9.31 14.11
C LYS A 39 5.93 8.38 13.21
N ILE A 40 6.14 8.52 11.89
CA ILE A 40 5.54 7.66 10.89
C ILE A 40 6.50 7.40 9.72
N ARG A 41 6.72 6.13 9.41
CA ARG A 41 7.59 5.65 8.33
C ARG A 41 6.73 5.13 7.20
N ILE A 42 6.74 5.82 6.07
CA ILE A 42 5.86 5.57 4.92
C ILE A 42 6.69 5.10 3.73
N ALA A 43 6.27 4.03 3.07
CA ALA A 43 6.90 3.59 1.83
C ALA A 43 5.92 3.56 0.66
N GLN A 44 6.42 4.01 -0.52
CA GLN A 44 5.74 3.94 -1.80
C GLN A 44 6.61 3.28 -2.87
N GLN A 45 6.01 2.91 -3.99
CA GLN A 45 6.73 2.41 -5.18
C GLN A 45 6.82 3.51 -6.25
N PHE A 46 7.10 3.14 -7.50
CA PHE A 46 7.24 4.05 -8.63
C PHE A 46 5.93 4.17 -9.42
N GLY A 47 5.67 5.35 -9.98
CA GLY A 47 4.57 5.58 -10.90
C GLY A 47 3.51 6.55 -10.37
N ILE A 48 2.68 7.03 -11.30
CA ILE A 48 1.70 8.09 -11.02
C ILE A 48 0.55 7.61 -10.12
N SER A 49 0.35 6.31 -9.98
CA SER A 49 -0.62 5.74 -9.05
C SER A 49 -0.32 6.05 -7.57
N TYR A 50 0.84 6.62 -7.28
CA TYR A 50 1.25 7.11 -5.95
C TYR A 50 1.15 8.63 -5.82
N LEU A 51 0.51 9.31 -6.78
CA LEU A 51 0.40 10.78 -6.82
C LEU A 51 -0.22 11.36 -5.52
N ILE A 52 -1.18 10.67 -4.90
CA ILE A 52 -1.74 11.10 -3.62
C ILE A 52 -0.63 11.18 -2.56
N LEU A 53 0.23 10.16 -2.46
CA LEU A 53 1.37 10.17 -1.52
C LEU A 53 2.43 11.20 -1.89
N ASP A 54 2.66 11.43 -3.20
CA ASP A 54 3.57 12.49 -3.67
C ASP A 54 3.09 13.87 -3.23
N VAL A 55 1.78 14.15 -3.29
CA VAL A 55 1.17 15.41 -2.81
C VAL A 55 1.23 15.49 -1.28
N VAL A 56 0.90 14.41 -0.57
CA VAL A 56 1.03 14.36 0.91
C VAL A 56 2.45 14.74 1.34
N ARG A 57 3.47 14.17 0.69
CA ARG A 57 4.89 14.44 0.96
C ARG A 57 5.28 15.87 0.61
N ASP A 58 4.92 16.32 -0.59
CA ASP A 58 5.30 17.63 -1.12
C ASP A 58 4.78 18.79 -0.27
N GLN A 59 3.52 18.66 0.18
CA GLN A 59 2.84 19.69 0.96
C GLN A 59 2.95 19.48 2.47
N LYS A 60 3.64 18.41 2.92
CA LYS A 60 3.80 18.04 4.34
C LYS A 60 2.45 17.96 5.05
N LEU A 61 1.47 17.28 4.42
CA LEU A 61 0.10 17.27 4.93
C LEU A 61 -0.04 16.47 6.23
N VAL A 62 0.77 15.41 6.43
CA VAL A 62 0.76 14.66 7.69
C VAL A 62 1.25 15.53 8.84
N GLU A 63 2.34 16.27 8.65
CA GLU A 63 2.89 17.19 9.64
C GLU A 63 1.91 18.35 9.92
N LYS A 64 1.20 18.83 8.89
CA LYS A 64 0.17 19.86 9.02
C LYS A 64 -0.97 19.37 9.93
N HIS A 65 -1.60 18.24 9.58
CA HIS A 65 -2.71 17.69 10.35
C HIS A 65 -2.28 17.22 11.75
N GLY A 66 -1.04 16.75 11.90
CA GLY A 66 -0.46 16.46 13.21
C GLY A 66 -0.45 17.67 14.11
N LYS A 67 0.04 18.81 13.63
CA LYS A 67 0.04 20.07 14.39
C LYS A 67 -1.37 20.52 14.77
N GLU A 68 -2.33 20.40 13.87
CA GLU A 68 -3.75 20.68 14.15
C GLU A 68 -4.31 19.76 15.25
N ALA A 69 -3.85 18.49 15.32
CA ALA A 69 -4.22 17.52 16.36
C ALA A 69 -3.37 17.64 17.63
N GLY A 70 -2.42 18.58 17.69
CA GLY A 70 -1.52 18.81 18.83
C GLY A 70 -0.39 17.77 18.97
N VAL A 71 0.04 17.16 17.85
CA VAL A 71 1.17 16.24 17.77
C VAL A 71 2.15 16.75 16.72
N ASP A 72 3.43 16.85 17.08
CA ASP A 72 4.50 17.13 16.13
C ASP A 72 4.95 15.81 15.50
N ILE A 73 4.64 15.62 14.21
CA ILE A 73 4.87 14.36 13.51
C ILE A 73 6.12 14.46 12.63
N GLU A 74 7.06 13.56 12.85
CA GLU A 74 8.21 13.31 11.97
C GLU A 74 7.83 12.24 10.94
N VAL A 75 7.93 12.57 9.65
CA VAL A 75 7.59 11.65 8.55
C VAL A 75 8.85 11.20 7.83
N GLU A 76 9.10 9.89 7.84
CA GLU A 76 10.17 9.27 7.06
C GLU A 76 9.58 8.62 5.80
N TRP A 77 10.22 8.87 4.65
CA TRP A 77 9.78 8.33 3.36
C TRP A 77 10.80 7.35 2.79
N ALA A 78 10.31 6.22 2.30
CA ALA A 78 11.09 5.23 1.57
C ALA A 78 10.48 4.92 0.20
N SER A 79 11.34 4.55 -0.77
CA SER A 79 10.91 4.03 -2.06
C SER A 79 11.38 2.58 -2.18
N ILE A 80 10.44 1.65 -2.26
CA ILE A 80 10.70 0.20 -2.29
C ILE A 80 9.90 -0.40 -3.44
N SER A 81 10.56 -1.09 -4.36
CA SER A 81 9.87 -1.77 -5.46
C SER A 81 9.41 -3.17 -5.04
N GLY A 82 8.15 -3.47 -5.40
CA GLY A 82 7.55 -4.79 -5.23
C GLY A 82 6.89 -5.02 -3.87
N ALA A 83 5.73 -5.66 -3.92
CA ALA A 83 4.90 -5.89 -2.73
C ALA A 83 5.55 -6.82 -1.69
N THR A 84 6.43 -7.74 -2.12
CA THR A 84 7.11 -8.66 -1.20
C THR A 84 7.97 -7.91 -0.19
N ALA A 85 8.87 -7.03 -0.68
CA ALA A 85 9.75 -6.26 0.17
C ALA A 85 8.96 -5.26 1.07
N MET A 86 7.85 -4.68 0.55
CA MET A 86 6.93 -3.86 1.33
C MET A 86 6.34 -4.63 2.51
N ASN A 87 5.82 -5.82 2.25
CA ASN A 87 5.20 -6.67 3.26
C ASN A 87 6.19 -7.15 4.32
N GLU A 88 7.40 -7.51 3.89
CA GLU A 88 8.48 -7.91 4.82
C GLU A 88 8.89 -6.75 5.72
N ALA A 89 9.01 -5.53 5.19
CA ALA A 89 9.36 -4.35 5.97
C ALA A 89 8.28 -3.98 7.00
N LEU A 90 6.99 -4.11 6.65
CA LEU A 90 5.88 -3.92 7.59
C LEU A 90 5.90 -4.96 8.71
N LEU A 91 6.03 -6.25 8.37
CA LEU A 91 6.05 -7.34 9.36
C LEU A 91 7.28 -7.28 10.28
N ALA A 92 8.40 -6.76 9.79
CA ALA A 92 9.61 -6.52 10.58
C ALA A 92 9.57 -5.24 11.40
N ASN A 93 8.45 -4.50 11.39
CA ASN A 93 8.30 -3.20 12.05
C ASN A 93 9.37 -2.17 11.62
N ASN A 94 9.84 -2.25 10.36
CA ASN A 94 10.75 -1.26 9.77
C ASN A 94 9.99 -0.11 9.12
N LEU A 95 8.72 -0.31 8.80
CA LEU A 95 7.79 0.66 8.23
C LEU A 95 6.46 0.59 8.98
N ASP A 96 5.76 1.72 9.04
CA ASP A 96 4.47 1.84 9.69
C ASP A 96 3.33 1.82 8.65
N ILE A 97 3.50 2.54 7.55
CA ILE A 97 2.59 2.55 6.42
C ILE A 97 3.32 2.04 5.17
N VAL A 98 2.73 1.08 4.52
CA VAL A 98 3.22 0.57 3.24
C VAL A 98 2.14 0.68 2.17
N SER A 99 2.56 0.62 0.90
CA SER A 99 1.64 0.74 -0.23
C SER A 99 1.92 -0.31 -1.30
N ALA A 100 0.88 -0.95 -1.77
CA ALA A 100 0.93 -1.91 -2.87
C ALA A 100 -0.44 -2.05 -3.53
N GLY A 101 -0.54 -2.90 -4.56
CA GLY A 101 -1.83 -3.25 -5.15
C GLY A 101 -2.77 -3.94 -4.15
N VAL A 102 -4.07 -3.93 -4.45
CA VAL A 102 -5.10 -4.57 -3.61
C VAL A 102 -4.80 -6.04 -3.27
N PRO A 103 -4.44 -6.93 -4.23
CA PRO A 103 -4.22 -8.34 -3.92
C PRO A 103 -3.11 -8.63 -2.89
N PRO A 104 -1.91 -8.04 -2.95
CA PRO A 104 -0.90 -8.24 -1.91
C PRO A 104 -1.32 -7.69 -0.54
N ALA A 105 -2.09 -6.61 -0.47
CA ALA A 105 -2.64 -6.09 0.78
C ALA A 105 -3.69 -7.06 1.38
N LEU A 106 -4.59 -7.61 0.55
CA LEU A 106 -5.52 -8.67 0.96
C LEU A 106 -4.80 -9.92 1.46
N THR A 107 -3.68 -10.30 0.81
CA THR A 107 -2.86 -11.42 1.27
C THR A 107 -2.27 -11.16 2.66
N MET A 108 -1.90 -9.90 2.96
CA MET A 108 -1.45 -9.51 4.29
C MET A 108 -2.57 -9.59 5.32
N TRP A 109 -3.75 -9.04 5.02
CA TRP A 109 -4.93 -9.18 5.87
C TRP A 109 -5.25 -10.64 6.20
N ASP A 110 -5.28 -11.51 5.18
CA ASP A 110 -5.56 -12.93 5.34
C ASP A 110 -4.52 -13.64 6.22
N ARG A 111 -3.22 -13.46 5.91
CA ARG A 111 -2.11 -14.13 6.62
C ARG A 111 -1.97 -13.68 8.06
N THR A 112 -2.27 -12.42 8.35
CA THR A 112 -2.22 -11.84 9.69
C THR A 112 -3.54 -11.96 10.45
N LYS A 113 -4.57 -12.61 9.85
CA LYS A 113 -5.90 -12.78 10.44
C LYS A 113 -6.55 -11.44 10.84
N GLY A 114 -6.31 -10.40 10.05
CA GLY A 114 -6.84 -9.06 10.27
C GLY A 114 -5.97 -8.13 11.10
N ASP A 115 -4.77 -8.54 11.55
CA ASP A 115 -3.82 -7.63 12.23
C ASP A 115 -3.23 -6.59 11.28
N VAL A 116 -3.25 -6.84 9.97
CA VAL A 116 -2.97 -5.83 8.96
C VAL A 116 -4.27 -5.52 8.23
N LYS A 117 -4.59 -4.22 8.11
CA LYS A 117 -5.75 -3.74 7.38
C LYS A 117 -5.41 -2.59 6.43
N LEU A 118 -6.25 -2.42 5.43
CA LEU A 118 -6.16 -1.35 4.46
C LEU A 118 -6.68 -0.05 5.09
N VAL A 119 -5.96 1.04 4.81
CA VAL A 119 -6.28 2.39 5.30
C VAL A 119 -7.17 3.12 4.30
N ALA A 120 -6.71 3.19 3.03
CA ALA A 120 -7.41 3.91 1.97
C ALA A 120 -6.95 3.40 0.59
N ALA A 121 -7.74 3.66 -0.44
CA ALA A 121 -7.30 3.56 -1.83
C ALA A 121 -6.32 4.69 -2.18
N LEU A 122 -5.54 4.48 -3.23
CA LEU A 122 -4.71 5.52 -3.86
C LEU A 122 -5.17 5.81 -5.31
N GLY A 123 -6.35 5.32 -5.64
CA GLY A 123 -6.99 5.53 -6.92
C GLY A 123 -7.27 4.26 -7.71
N SER A 124 -8.12 4.42 -8.73
CA SER A 124 -8.44 3.41 -9.73
C SER A 124 -7.76 3.79 -11.03
N LEU A 125 -6.76 3.02 -11.43
CA LEU A 125 -5.98 3.22 -12.63
C LEU A 125 -5.81 1.88 -13.36
N PRO A 126 -6.12 1.80 -14.67
CA PRO A 126 -5.94 0.57 -15.42
C PRO A 126 -4.45 0.22 -15.55
N ASN A 127 -4.16 -1.07 -15.47
CA ASN A 127 -2.89 -1.62 -15.90
C ASN A 127 -3.09 -2.33 -17.23
N TYR A 128 -2.13 -2.23 -18.15
CA TYR A 128 -2.20 -2.84 -19.46
C TYR A 128 -1.11 -3.88 -19.63
N LEU A 129 -1.49 -5.10 -20.01
CA LEU A 129 -0.53 -6.07 -20.51
C LEU A 129 -0.11 -5.65 -21.92
N LEU A 130 1.17 -5.34 -22.06
CA LEU A 130 1.82 -4.92 -23.29
C LEU A 130 2.73 -6.02 -23.81
N THR A 131 2.91 -6.10 -25.12
CA THR A 131 3.88 -6.99 -25.75
C THR A 131 4.47 -6.38 -27.01
N THR A 132 5.69 -6.78 -27.34
CA THR A 132 6.35 -6.55 -28.65
C THR A 132 6.20 -7.74 -29.59
N ASN A 133 5.66 -8.88 -29.10
CA ASN A 133 5.47 -10.07 -29.91
C ASN A 133 4.24 -9.92 -30.82
N PRO A 134 4.42 -9.79 -32.15
CA PRO A 134 3.31 -9.52 -33.06
C PRO A 134 2.29 -10.68 -33.18
N SER A 135 2.63 -11.85 -32.65
CA SER A 135 1.73 -13.02 -32.67
C SER A 135 0.86 -13.12 -31.43
N VAL A 136 1.07 -12.25 -30.42
CA VAL A 136 0.31 -12.25 -29.16
C VAL A 136 -0.77 -11.18 -29.19
N HIS A 137 -2.03 -11.58 -29.25
CA HIS A 137 -3.21 -10.71 -29.21
C HIS A 137 -4.12 -11.01 -28.02
N THR A 138 -3.99 -12.19 -27.42
CA THR A 138 -4.73 -12.67 -26.25
C THR A 138 -3.80 -13.39 -25.28
N LEU A 139 -4.25 -13.65 -24.06
CA LEU A 139 -3.48 -14.42 -23.10
C LEU A 139 -3.21 -15.87 -23.57
N LYS A 140 -4.02 -16.41 -24.47
CA LYS A 140 -3.87 -17.76 -25.01
C LYS A 140 -2.71 -17.89 -26.00
N ASP A 141 -2.27 -16.79 -26.57
CA ASP A 141 -1.22 -16.77 -27.58
C ASP A 141 0.20 -16.77 -26.96
N PHE A 142 0.30 -16.54 -25.64
CA PHE A 142 1.59 -16.62 -24.95
C PHE A 142 2.14 -18.05 -24.92
N SER A 143 3.45 -18.15 -25.10
CA SER A 143 4.22 -19.39 -25.13
C SER A 143 5.41 -19.36 -24.14
N ASP A 144 6.14 -20.44 -24.05
CA ASP A 144 7.38 -20.58 -23.26
C ASP A 144 8.53 -19.66 -23.73
N LYS A 145 8.40 -19.09 -24.93
CA LYS A 145 9.35 -18.12 -25.50
C LYS A 145 9.13 -16.68 -25.03
N ASP A 146 7.98 -16.41 -24.43
CA ASP A 146 7.63 -15.08 -23.96
C ASP A 146 8.10 -14.88 -22.51
N ARG A 147 8.36 -13.65 -22.13
CA ARG A 147 8.63 -13.25 -20.75
C ARG A 147 7.83 -12.00 -20.39
N ILE A 148 6.95 -12.16 -19.42
CA ILE A 148 6.08 -11.10 -18.91
C ILE A 148 6.73 -10.50 -17.66
N ALA A 149 7.22 -9.26 -17.78
CA ALA A 149 7.72 -8.53 -16.63
C ALA A 149 6.56 -8.01 -15.76
N VAL A 150 6.68 -8.18 -14.45
CA VAL A 150 5.79 -7.66 -13.43
C VAL A 150 6.61 -7.25 -12.20
N PRO A 151 6.20 -6.26 -11.37
CA PRO A 151 7.00 -5.84 -10.20
C PRO A 151 7.21 -6.92 -9.14
N ALA A 152 6.28 -7.85 -8.98
CA ALA A 152 6.35 -8.97 -8.04
C ALA A 152 5.64 -10.19 -8.62
N ALA A 153 6.42 -11.08 -9.26
CA ALA A 153 5.89 -12.29 -9.88
C ALA A 153 5.21 -13.22 -8.85
N GLY A 154 4.08 -13.78 -9.23
CA GLY A 154 3.28 -14.70 -8.44
C GLY A 154 2.45 -14.08 -7.31
N VAL A 155 2.77 -12.87 -6.84
CA VAL A 155 2.14 -12.28 -5.64
C VAL A 155 1.66 -10.82 -5.81
N GLY A 156 2.23 -10.08 -6.75
CA GLY A 156 1.88 -8.68 -7.00
C GLY A 156 0.50 -8.49 -7.66
N PHE A 157 0.05 -7.25 -7.75
CA PHE A 157 -1.22 -6.88 -8.40
C PHE A 157 -1.33 -7.50 -9.80
N GLN A 158 -0.32 -7.28 -10.63
CA GLN A 158 -0.32 -7.73 -12.02
C GLN A 158 -0.37 -9.25 -12.13
N SER A 159 0.43 -9.98 -11.33
CA SER A 159 0.41 -11.43 -11.32
C SER A 159 -0.93 -12.00 -10.86
N ARG A 160 -1.51 -11.46 -9.79
CA ARG A 160 -2.81 -11.90 -9.28
C ARG A 160 -3.94 -11.61 -10.26
N THR A 161 -3.88 -10.46 -10.95
CA THR A 161 -4.83 -10.11 -12.01
C THR A 161 -4.71 -11.08 -13.18
N LEU A 162 -3.48 -11.43 -13.62
CA LEU A 162 -3.25 -12.45 -14.64
C LEU A 162 -3.76 -13.83 -14.20
N GLN A 163 -3.58 -14.20 -12.94
CA GLN A 163 -4.06 -15.47 -12.39
C GLN A 163 -5.59 -15.56 -12.40
N ILE A 164 -6.29 -14.46 -12.08
CA ILE A 164 -7.76 -14.40 -12.19
C ILE A 164 -8.19 -14.65 -13.64
N GLU A 165 -7.57 -14.01 -14.61
CA GLU A 165 -7.91 -14.20 -16.01
C GLU A 165 -7.50 -15.59 -16.54
N ALA A 166 -6.33 -16.09 -16.11
CA ALA A 166 -5.88 -17.44 -16.46
C ALA A 166 -6.85 -18.51 -15.95
N ALA A 167 -7.42 -18.34 -14.76
CA ALA A 167 -8.45 -19.23 -14.23
C ALA A 167 -9.70 -19.27 -15.11
N LYS A 168 -10.14 -18.13 -15.61
CA LYS A 168 -11.29 -18.04 -16.53
C LYS A 168 -11.00 -18.71 -17.88
N LEU A 169 -9.78 -18.53 -18.42
CA LEU A 169 -9.41 -18.99 -19.76
C LEU A 169 -8.95 -20.45 -19.81
N PHE A 170 -8.28 -20.93 -18.76
CA PHE A 170 -7.63 -22.25 -18.73
C PHE A 170 -8.20 -23.18 -17.65
N GLY A 171 -9.18 -22.71 -16.85
CA GLY A 171 -9.74 -23.42 -15.71
C GLY A 171 -9.03 -23.10 -14.39
N ALA A 172 -9.77 -23.22 -13.28
CA ALA A 172 -9.30 -22.85 -11.95
C ALA A 172 -8.00 -23.57 -11.53
N ASP A 173 -7.85 -24.86 -11.91
CA ASP A 173 -6.64 -25.64 -11.61
C ASP A 173 -5.39 -25.15 -12.36
N ASN A 174 -5.57 -24.32 -13.38
CA ASN A 174 -4.50 -23.78 -14.22
C ASN A 174 -4.30 -22.26 -14.05
N PHE A 175 -4.80 -21.68 -12.95
CA PHE A 175 -4.72 -20.23 -12.74
C PHE A 175 -3.28 -19.68 -12.73
N GLN A 176 -2.28 -20.49 -12.39
CA GLN A 176 -0.85 -20.14 -12.38
C GLN A 176 -0.14 -20.38 -13.73
N LYS A 177 -0.87 -20.71 -14.80
CA LYS A 177 -0.25 -21.08 -16.09
C LYS A 177 0.73 -20.04 -16.62
N LEU A 178 0.46 -18.75 -16.44
CA LEU A 178 1.31 -17.66 -16.89
C LEU A 178 2.44 -17.33 -15.91
N ASP A 179 2.45 -17.86 -14.69
CA ASP A 179 3.51 -17.60 -13.71
C ASP A 179 4.87 -18.14 -14.19
N GLN A 180 4.88 -19.23 -14.98
CA GLN A 180 6.10 -19.85 -15.51
C GLN A 180 6.87 -18.93 -16.48
N ILE A 181 6.18 -17.99 -17.13
CA ILE A 181 6.76 -17.03 -18.05
C ILE A 181 6.80 -15.61 -17.45
N SER A 182 6.36 -15.45 -16.20
CA SER A 182 6.37 -14.17 -15.48
C SER A 182 7.67 -13.99 -14.70
N ILE A 183 8.27 -12.82 -14.81
CA ILE A 183 9.50 -12.48 -14.09
C ILE A 183 9.34 -11.20 -13.27
N SER A 184 10.00 -11.14 -12.11
CA SER A 184 10.03 -9.94 -11.29
C SER A 184 11.01 -8.93 -11.87
N LEU A 185 10.48 -7.78 -12.31
CA LEU A 185 11.26 -6.67 -12.82
C LEU A 185 10.53 -5.35 -12.53
N PRO A 186 11.19 -4.33 -11.95
CA PRO A 186 10.58 -3.02 -11.70
C PRO A 186 10.04 -2.39 -12.98
N HIS A 187 8.95 -1.62 -12.88
CA HIS A 187 8.32 -0.97 -14.03
C HIS A 187 9.29 -0.14 -14.89
N PRO A 188 10.21 0.69 -14.34
CA PRO A 188 11.16 1.44 -15.16
C PRO A 188 12.05 0.52 -16.04
N ASP A 189 12.57 -0.57 -15.48
CA ASP A 189 13.46 -1.50 -16.17
C ASP A 189 12.70 -2.32 -17.21
N ALA A 190 11.50 -2.80 -16.88
CA ALA A 190 10.61 -3.50 -17.82
C ALA A 190 10.24 -2.61 -19.02
N THR A 191 9.95 -1.33 -18.76
CA THR A 191 9.64 -0.35 -19.81
C THR A 191 10.85 -0.10 -20.72
N ALA A 192 12.04 0.05 -20.13
CA ALA A 192 13.28 0.21 -20.90
C ALA A 192 13.53 -1.03 -21.79
N SER A 193 13.25 -2.24 -21.29
CA SER A 193 13.38 -3.48 -22.07
C SER A 193 12.43 -3.51 -23.27
N LEU A 194 11.16 -3.10 -23.11
CA LEU A 194 10.21 -3.03 -24.23
C LEU A 194 10.58 -1.96 -25.25
N ILE A 195 11.08 -0.81 -24.78
CA ILE A 195 11.48 0.30 -25.66
C ILE A 195 12.71 -0.08 -26.49
N SER A 196 13.73 -0.65 -25.86
CA SER A 196 14.96 -1.04 -26.56
C SER A 196 14.76 -2.21 -27.52
N GLY A 197 13.84 -3.12 -27.21
CA GLY A 197 13.63 -4.36 -27.96
C GLY A 197 14.83 -5.31 -27.87
N GLY A 198 14.67 -6.53 -28.41
CA GLY A 198 15.77 -7.50 -28.51
C GLY A 198 16.24 -8.12 -27.19
N THR A 199 15.51 -7.91 -26.10
CA THR A 199 15.73 -8.56 -24.79
C THR A 199 14.84 -9.79 -24.65
N GLU A 200 15.14 -10.65 -23.66
CA GLU A 200 14.24 -11.77 -23.33
C GLU A 200 12.86 -11.28 -22.87
N VAL A 201 12.80 -10.09 -22.24
CA VAL A 201 11.56 -9.46 -21.79
C VAL A 201 10.88 -8.81 -22.99
N ASN A 202 9.86 -9.46 -23.50
CA ASN A 202 9.06 -8.97 -24.61
C ASN A 202 7.66 -8.52 -24.23
N SER A 203 7.30 -8.66 -22.97
CA SER A 203 5.97 -8.29 -22.47
C SER A 203 6.06 -7.69 -21.07
N HIS A 204 5.13 -6.79 -20.74
CA HIS A 204 5.10 -6.09 -19.46
C HIS A 204 3.65 -5.78 -19.06
N PHE A 205 3.21 -6.26 -17.90
CA PHE A 205 1.95 -5.79 -17.35
C PHE A 205 2.20 -4.48 -16.60
N SER A 206 1.89 -3.41 -17.26
CA SER A 206 2.39 -2.07 -17.00
C SER A 206 1.33 -1.14 -16.44
N SER A 207 1.70 -0.27 -15.52
CA SER A 207 0.88 0.84 -15.02
C SER A 207 1.30 2.18 -15.66
N ALA A 208 0.49 3.22 -15.48
CA ALA A 208 0.88 4.57 -15.85
C ALA A 208 2.02 5.11 -14.93
N PRO A 209 2.98 5.85 -15.46
CA PRO A 209 3.09 6.36 -16.84
C PRO A 209 3.82 5.38 -17.79
N PHE A 210 4.23 4.22 -17.32
CA PHE A 210 5.14 3.31 -17.99
C PHE A 210 4.56 2.73 -19.30
N TYR A 211 3.26 2.39 -19.31
CA TYR A 211 2.65 1.92 -20.55
C TYR A 211 2.55 3.03 -21.62
N TYR A 212 2.36 4.28 -21.23
CA TYR A 212 2.41 5.41 -22.18
C TYR A 212 3.81 5.54 -22.78
N GLN A 213 4.85 5.44 -21.95
CA GLN A 213 6.25 5.50 -22.41
C GLN A 213 6.58 4.35 -23.36
N ALA A 214 6.17 3.12 -23.05
CA ALA A 214 6.43 1.96 -23.89
C ALA A 214 5.76 2.09 -25.26
N LEU A 215 4.47 2.49 -25.30
CA LEU A 215 3.70 2.68 -26.53
C LEU A 215 4.24 3.82 -27.42
N GLN A 216 4.76 4.88 -26.80
CA GLN A 216 5.40 5.99 -27.54
C GLN A 216 6.80 5.64 -28.00
N GLY A 217 7.56 4.92 -27.17
CA GLY A 217 8.99 4.64 -27.41
C GLY A 217 9.26 3.52 -28.41
N ASN A 218 8.33 2.58 -28.60
CA ASN A 218 8.52 1.47 -29.54
C ASN A 218 7.19 1.12 -30.25
N LYS A 219 7.15 1.29 -31.58
CA LYS A 219 5.95 1.05 -32.40
C LYS A 219 5.52 -0.41 -32.50
N ALA A 220 6.39 -1.36 -32.13
CA ALA A 220 6.04 -2.77 -32.05
C ALA A 220 5.21 -3.09 -30.78
N VAL A 221 5.29 -2.24 -29.76
CA VAL A 221 4.53 -2.43 -28.52
C VAL A 221 3.03 -2.21 -28.78
N HIS A 222 2.22 -3.17 -28.35
CA HIS A 222 0.76 -3.08 -28.38
C HIS A 222 0.12 -3.61 -27.11
N LYS A 223 -1.12 -3.20 -26.85
CA LYS A 223 -1.94 -3.65 -25.72
C LYS A 223 -2.58 -4.99 -26.03
N VAL A 224 -2.54 -5.91 -25.06
CA VAL A 224 -3.20 -7.23 -25.14
C VAL A 224 -4.53 -7.22 -24.37
N ILE A 225 -4.51 -6.77 -23.11
CA ILE A 225 -5.68 -6.70 -22.23
C ILE A 225 -5.42 -5.69 -21.11
N SER A 226 -6.46 -5.13 -20.54
CA SER A 226 -6.37 -4.29 -19.34
C SER A 226 -6.83 -5.01 -18.07
N SER A 227 -6.42 -4.50 -16.92
CA SER A 227 -6.95 -4.96 -15.63
C SER A 227 -8.46 -4.70 -15.50
N TYR A 228 -8.96 -3.64 -16.11
CA TYR A 228 -10.40 -3.32 -16.11
C TYR A 228 -11.22 -4.33 -16.92
N ASP A 229 -10.69 -4.78 -18.08
CA ASP A 229 -11.32 -5.85 -18.84
C ASP A 229 -11.42 -7.15 -18.03
N ILE A 230 -10.34 -7.47 -17.29
CA ILE A 230 -10.29 -8.68 -16.45
C ILE A 230 -11.27 -8.61 -15.29
N LEU A 231 -11.42 -7.44 -14.67
CA LEU A 231 -12.22 -7.25 -13.44
C LEU A 231 -13.66 -6.81 -13.72
N GLY A 232 -13.99 -6.53 -14.97
CA GLY A 232 -15.33 -6.10 -15.37
C GLY A 232 -15.60 -4.61 -15.20
N GLY A 233 -14.56 -3.79 -15.04
CA GLY A 233 -14.66 -2.33 -14.95
C GLY A 233 -13.57 -1.69 -14.11
N PRO A 234 -13.71 -0.38 -13.84
CA PRO A 234 -12.79 0.36 -12.97
C PRO A 234 -12.66 -0.29 -11.60
N ALA A 235 -11.43 -0.41 -11.13
CA ALA A 235 -11.10 -1.01 -9.84
C ALA A 235 -9.87 -0.34 -9.23
N THR A 236 -9.85 -0.25 -7.91
CA THR A 236 -8.69 0.25 -7.16
C THR A 236 -7.44 -0.53 -7.53
N PHE A 237 -6.40 0.20 -7.90
CA PHE A 237 -5.09 -0.40 -8.19
C PHE A 237 -4.27 -0.53 -6.92
N ASN A 238 -3.88 0.59 -6.34
CA ASN A 238 -3.04 0.62 -5.14
C ASN A 238 -3.83 1.06 -3.90
N VAL A 239 -3.39 0.57 -2.77
CA VAL A 239 -3.89 0.93 -1.44
C VAL A 239 -2.70 1.21 -0.52
N VAL A 240 -2.96 1.94 0.55
CA VAL A 240 -2.10 2.02 1.73
C VAL A 240 -2.67 1.12 2.81
N TYR A 241 -1.78 0.47 3.59
CA TYR A 241 -2.16 -0.44 4.65
C TYR A 241 -1.15 -0.42 5.80
N THR A 242 -1.61 -0.80 6.99
CA THR A 242 -0.84 -0.78 8.22
C THR A 242 -1.28 -1.88 9.18
N SER A 243 -0.56 -2.05 10.29
CA SER A 243 -0.95 -2.95 11.37
C SER A 243 -2.00 -2.31 12.28
N THR A 244 -2.86 -3.13 12.90
CA THR A 244 -3.75 -2.69 13.97
C THR A 244 -2.98 -2.12 15.16
N ALA A 245 -1.81 -2.65 15.45
CA ALA A 245 -0.94 -2.13 16.49
C ALA A 245 -0.54 -0.66 16.23
N PHE A 246 -0.08 -0.32 15.01
CA PHE A 246 0.24 1.07 14.68
C PHE A 246 -0.99 1.98 14.79
N HIS A 247 -2.12 1.54 14.23
CA HIS A 247 -3.39 2.27 14.27
C HIS A 247 -3.83 2.58 15.71
N ASP A 248 -3.83 1.56 16.58
CA ASP A 248 -4.36 1.67 17.94
C ASP A 248 -3.41 2.38 18.91
N GLU A 249 -2.10 2.25 18.70
CA GLU A 249 -1.08 2.87 19.53
C GLU A 249 -0.77 4.32 19.13
N ASN A 250 -1.12 4.74 17.90
CA ASN A 250 -0.83 6.07 17.34
C ASN A 250 -2.08 6.74 16.75
N PRO A 251 -3.19 6.86 17.49
CA PRO A 251 -4.48 7.27 16.93
C PRO A 251 -4.46 8.68 16.31
N LYS A 252 -3.71 9.63 16.87
CA LYS A 252 -3.63 10.99 16.29
C LYS A 252 -2.73 11.02 15.06
N THR A 253 -1.62 10.28 15.08
CA THR A 253 -0.72 10.17 13.92
C THR A 253 -1.43 9.48 12.76
N TYR A 254 -2.18 8.41 13.04
CA TYR A 254 -3.01 7.72 12.04
C TYR A 254 -4.10 8.64 11.49
N ALA A 255 -4.85 9.33 12.34
CA ALA A 255 -5.88 10.26 11.92
C ALA A 255 -5.33 11.41 11.07
N ALA A 256 -4.15 11.95 11.42
CA ALA A 256 -3.45 12.97 10.64
C ALA A 256 -3.04 12.43 9.24
N PHE A 257 -2.55 11.19 9.17
CA PHE A 257 -2.22 10.55 7.90
C PHE A 257 -3.47 10.33 7.03
N TYR A 258 -4.58 9.83 7.61
CA TYR A 258 -5.83 9.63 6.87
C TYR A 258 -6.40 10.95 6.33
N ALA A 259 -6.40 12.01 7.17
CA ALA A 259 -6.82 13.35 6.75
C ALA A 259 -5.92 13.91 5.63
N ALA A 260 -4.61 13.67 5.70
CA ALA A 260 -3.66 14.07 4.67
C ALA A 260 -3.93 13.39 3.31
N LEU A 261 -4.30 12.09 3.31
CA LEU A 261 -4.68 11.39 2.08
C LEU A 261 -5.94 12.00 1.45
N ARG A 262 -6.95 12.31 2.26
CA ARG A 262 -8.21 12.93 1.79
C ARG A 262 -7.95 14.32 1.19
N GLU A 263 -7.23 15.17 1.91
CA GLU A 263 -6.88 16.52 1.42
C GLU A 263 -6.07 16.45 0.13
N ALA A 264 -5.13 15.51 0.02
CA ALA A 264 -4.33 15.34 -1.20
C ALA A 264 -5.18 14.91 -2.40
N ALA A 265 -6.12 13.98 -2.23
CA ALA A 265 -7.02 13.54 -3.30
C ALA A 265 -7.92 14.70 -3.79
N ASP A 266 -8.52 15.45 -2.87
CA ASP A 266 -9.34 16.62 -3.18
C ASP A 266 -8.51 17.71 -3.88
N TRP A 267 -7.28 17.94 -3.41
CA TRP A 267 -6.37 18.91 -4.00
C TRP A 267 -5.96 18.51 -5.43
N ILE A 268 -5.67 17.23 -5.70
CA ILE A 268 -5.36 16.73 -7.05
C ILE A 268 -6.51 17.01 -8.01
N SER A 269 -7.73 16.70 -7.60
CA SER A 269 -8.95 16.93 -8.40
C SER A 269 -9.09 18.40 -8.80
N ALA A 270 -8.83 19.33 -7.87
CA ALA A 270 -8.96 20.76 -8.06
C ALA A 270 -7.72 21.41 -8.75
N ASN A 271 -6.56 20.77 -8.77
CA ASN A 271 -5.28 21.37 -9.16
C ASN A 271 -4.46 20.46 -10.09
N LYS A 272 -5.05 19.85 -11.10
CA LYS A 272 -4.44 18.83 -11.97
C LYS A 272 -3.09 19.25 -12.58
N GLN A 273 -2.96 20.50 -13.02
CA GLN A 273 -1.69 21.02 -13.54
C GLN A 273 -0.58 21.00 -12.47
N LYS A 274 -0.87 21.51 -11.28
CA LYS A 274 0.09 21.51 -10.17
C LYS A 274 0.39 20.09 -9.67
N ALA A 275 -0.58 19.19 -9.74
CA ALA A 275 -0.39 17.77 -9.42
C ALA A 275 0.60 17.11 -10.38
N ALA A 276 0.53 17.44 -11.68
CA ALA A 276 1.51 16.98 -12.67
C ALA A 276 2.93 17.49 -12.35
N GLU A 277 3.06 18.75 -11.98
CA GLU A 277 4.35 19.35 -11.57
C GLU A 277 4.89 18.70 -10.28
N THR A 278 4.01 18.40 -9.31
CA THR A 278 4.36 17.71 -8.06
C THR A 278 4.86 16.29 -8.35
N PHE A 279 4.17 15.52 -9.19
CA PHE A 279 4.63 14.20 -9.61
C PHE A 279 6.04 14.26 -10.22
N ILE A 280 6.28 15.16 -11.17
CA ILE A 280 7.58 15.31 -11.83
C ILE A 280 8.67 15.60 -10.80
N ARG A 281 8.42 16.52 -9.87
CA ARG A 281 9.37 16.91 -8.84
C ARG A 281 9.66 15.78 -7.85
N GLN A 282 8.61 15.13 -7.32
CA GLN A 282 8.74 14.11 -6.28
C GLN A 282 9.32 12.80 -6.80
N GLN A 283 8.99 12.41 -8.03
CA GLN A 283 9.50 11.19 -8.67
C GLN A 283 10.81 11.39 -9.45
N GLY A 284 11.29 12.64 -9.56
CA GLY A 284 12.45 12.96 -10.44
C GLY A 284 12.19 12.59 -11.89
N SER A 285 10.93 12.64 -12.33
CA SER A 285 10.49 12.17 -13.64
C SER A 285 11.02 13.06 -14.76
N LYS A 286 11.44 12.44 -15.88
CA LYS A 286 11.85 13.15 -17.11
C LYS A 286 10.72 13.30 -18.12
N LEU A 287 9.50 12.93 -17.76
CA LEU A 287 8.32 13.09 -18.60
C LEU A 287 8.01 14.57 -18.82
N SER A 288 7.43 14.88 -19.99
CA SER A 288 6.92 16.22 -20.22
C SER A 288 5.74 16.52 -19.27
N PRO A 289 5.62 17.74 -18.76
CA PRO A 289 4.48 18.13 -17.94
C PRO A 289 3.13 17.87 -18.62
N GLN A 290 3.08 18.06 -19.96
CA GLN A 290 1.87 17.81 -20.72
C GLN A 290 1.46 16.33 -20.70
N LEU A 291 2.40 15.40 -20.90
CA LEU A 291 2.10 13.96 -20.85
C LEU A 291 1.58 13.56 -19.46
N VAL A 292 2.17 14.07 -18.39
CA VAL A 292 1.70 13.79 -17.03
C VAL A 292 0.30 14.37 -16.80
N LEU A 293 0.05 15.57 -17.29
CA LEU A 293 -1.28 16.20 -17.23
C LEU A 293 -2.31 15.41 -18.04
N ASP A 294 -1.95 14.91 -19.22
CA ASP A 294 -2.83 14.08 -20.05
C ASP A 294 -3.19 12.78 -19.32
N ILE A 295 -2.22 12.16 -18.63
CA ILE A 295 -2.47 10.98 -17.79
C ILE A 295 -3.41 11.29 -16.62
N ILE A 296 -3.24 12.44 -15.96
CA ILE A 296 -4.12 12.86 -14.85
C ILE A 296 -5.53 13.19 -15.35
N ASN A 297 -5.67 13.62 -16.60
CA ASN A 297 -6.96 13.94 -17.21
C ASN A 297 -7.62 12.75 -17.92
N ASP A 298 -6.91 11.65 -18.07
CA ASP A 298 -7.48 10.45 -18.69
C ASP A 298 -8.68 9.96 -17.85
N PRO A 299 -9.88 9.81 -18.45
CA PRO A 299 -11.09 9.43 -17.72
C PRO A 299 -11.04 8.02 -17.13
N GLU A 300 -10.09 7.18 -17.54
CA GLU A 300 -9.87 5.87 -16.93
C GLU A 300 -9.08 5.97 -15.61
N ASN A 301 -8.45 7.11 -15.33
CA ASN A 301 -7.63 7.34 -14.14
C ASN A 301 -8.39 8.18 -13.12
N ASP A 302 -8.65 7.62 -11.94
CA ASP A 302 -9.31 8.30 -10.83
C ASP A 302 -8.41 8.28 -9.59
N PHE A 303 -7.96 9.45 -9.17
CA PHE A 303 -7.10 9.63 -7.98
C PHE A 303 -7.97 9.90 -6.75
N THR A 304 -8.48 8.84 -6.14
CA THR A 304 -9.41 8.88 -5.02
C THR A 304 -8.95 7.98 -3.89
N ILE A 305 -9.35 8.31 -2.66
CA ILE A 305 -9.17 7.44 -1.50
C ILE A 305 -10.29 6.41 -1.34
N VAL A 306 -11.36 6.54 -2.11
CA VAL A 306 -12.53 5.66 -2.07
C VAL A 306 -12.17 4.29 -2.66
N PRO A 307 -12.33 3.17 -1.92
CA PRO A 307 -12.14 1.84 -2.48
C PRO A 307 -13.18 1.53 -3.55
N GLN A 308 -12.73 1.16 -4.75
CA GLN A 308 -13.61 0.81 -5.86
C GLN A 308 -13.36 -0.64 -6.28
N ASN A 309 -14.41 -1.44 -6.32
CA ASN A 309 -14.40 -2.83 -6.83
C ASN A 309 -13.30 -3.72 -6.21
N THR A 310 -12.93 -3.46 -4.94
CA THR A 310 -11.88 -4.23 -4.24
C THR A 310 -12.37 -5.61 -3.84
N PHE A 311 -13.70 -5.75 -3.63
CA PHE A 311 -14.30 -7.02 -3.22
C PHE A 311 -14.21 -8.10 -4.31
N VAL A 312 -14.17 -7.72 -5.58
CA VAL A 312 -13.94 -8.68 -6.68
C VAL A 312 -12.60 -9.40 -6.51
N TYR A 313 -11.53 -8.68 -6.09
CA TYR A 313 -10.26 -9.33 -5.79
C TYR A 313 -10.35 -10.30 -4.62
N ALA A 314 -11.01 -9.89 -3.52
CA ALA A 314 -11.16 -10.74 -2.34
C ALA A 314 -11.90 -12.04 -2.69
N ALA A 315 -13.02 -11.94 -3.41
CA ALA A 315 -13.84 -13.06 -3.82
C ALA A 315 -13.10 -14.02 -4.79
N GLU A 316 -12.50 -13.47 -5.86
CA GLU A 316 -11.79 -14.30 -6.85
C GLU A 316 -10.54 -14.97 -6.25
N LEU A 317 -9.76 -14.25 -5.44
CA LEU A 317 -8.58 -14.84 -4.80
C LEU A 317 -8.94 -15.89 -3.73
N HIS A 318 -10.05 -15.73 -3.03
CA HIS A 318 -10.57 -16.76 -2.13
C HIS A 318 -11.01 -18.00 -2.91
N LYS A 319 -11.78 -17.83 -3.98
CA LYS A 319 -12.20 -18.91 -4.88
C LYS A 319 -11.02 -19.70 -5.48
N LEU A 320 -9.90 -19.03 -5.74
CA LEU A 320 -8.66 -19.66 -6.22
C LEU A 320 -7.82 -20.28 -5.09
N GLY A 321 -8.26 -20.19 -3.83
CA GLY A 321 -7.53 -20.71 -2.67
C GLY A 321 -6.26 -19.91 -2.33
N VAL A 322 -6.11 -18.71 -2.89
CA VAL A 322 -5.01 -17.78 -2.56
C VAL A 322 -5.23 -17.14 -1.20
N LEU A 323 -6.46 -16.71 -0.92
CA LEU A 323 -6.91 -16.29 0.41
C LEU A 323 -7.60 -17.45 1.09
N LYS A 324 -7.33 -17.66 2.37
CA LYS A 324 -7.93 -18.73 3.19
C LYS A 324 -9.23 -18.25 3.85
N ASN A 325 -9.27 -16.97 4.25
CA ASN A 325 -10.42 -16.37 4.88
C ASN A 325 -11.30 -15.71 3.82
N GLU A 326 -12.59 -16.02 3.85
CA GLU A 326 -13.59 -15.37 3.01
C GLU A 326 -13.97 -14.03 3.62
N ALA A 327 -13.90 -12.97 2.84
CA ALA A 327 -14.43 -11.67 3.24
C ALA A 327 -15.93 -11.58 2.91
N GLY A 328 -16.74 -11.10 3.81
CA GLY A 328 -18.16 -10.87 3.58
C GLY A 328 -18.43 -9.54 2.86
N SER A 329 -17.50 -8.59 2.98
CA SER A 329 -17.55 -7.28 2.34
C SER A 329 -16.16 -6.63 2.31
N TRP A 330 -16.02 -5.55 1.53
CA TRP A 330 -14.78 -4.76 1.52
C TRP A 330 -14.44 -4.16 2.90
N LYS A 331 -15.42 -3.94 3.79
CA LYS A 331 -15.23 -3.40 5.14
C LYS A 331 -14.47 -4.35 6.07
N ASP A 332 -14.43 -5.64 5.80
CA ASP A 332 -13.76 -6.62 6.65
C ASP A 332 -12.24 -6.41 6.70
N TYR A 333 -11.68 -5.91 5.61
CA TYR A 333 -10.24 -5.71 5.46
C TYR A 333 -9.80 -4.23 5.40
N PHE A 334 -10.73 -3.26 5.54
CA PHE A 334 -10.41 -1.86 5.76
C PHE A 334 -10.54 -1.47 7.24
N PHE A 335 -9.88 -0.39 7.64
CA PHE A 335 -10.13 0.27 8.92
C PHE A 335 -11.46 1.04 8.87
N PRO A 336 -12.11 1.26 10.06
CA PRO A 336 -13.43 1.90 10.12
C PRO A 336 -13.51 3.31 9.52
N GLU A 337 -12.39 4.06 9.51
CA GLU A 337 -12.34 5.41 8.94
C GLU A 337 -12.68 5.45 7.44
N ALA A 338 -12.47 4.34 6.74
CA ALA A 338 -12.85 4.20 5.33
C ALA A 338 -14.33 3.85 5.12
N TYR A 339 -15.11 3.52 6.17
CA TYR A 339 -16.48 3.01 6.02
C TYR A 339 -17.48 4.07 5.59
N ASP A 340 -17.18 5.34 5.82
CA ASP A 340 -18.00 6.48 5.39
C ASP A 340 -17.81 6.80 3.89
N GLU A 341 -16.78 6.22 3.26
CA GLU A 341 -16.61 6.29 1.82
C GLU A 341 -17.61 5.34 1.14
N ASN A 342 -18.12 5.74 -0.03
CA ASN A 342 -19.02 4.90 -0.84
C ASN A 342 -18.22 3.81 -1.58
N GLY A 343 -17.46 3.01 -0.84
CA GLY A 343 -16.57 1.98 -1.36
C GLY A 343 -17.27 0.70 -1.80
N SER A 344 -16.53 -0.17 -2.53
CA SER A 344 -17.01 -1.47 -3.01
C SER A 344 -15.90 -2.53 -3.18
#